data_dfb21cd979a186c35f5fd6a4337560d0
#
_entry.id   dfb21cd979a186c35f5fd6a4337560d0
#
_cell.length_a   1.000
_cell.length_b   1.000
_cell.length_c   1.000
_cell.angle_alpha   90.00
_cell.angle_beta   90.00
_cell.angle_gamma   90.00
#
_symmetry.space_group_name_H-M   'P 1'
#
loop_
_entity.id
_entity.type
_entity.pdbx_description
1 polymer ?
#
loop_
_entity_poly.entity_id
_entity_poly.type
_entity_poly.pdbx_seq_one_letter_code
_entity_poly.pdbx_strand_id
1 'polypeptide(L)'
;MEENAVSRRSFLTSSIAGTAAFEIIKPELVRGAGNEKLKAGLVGCGGRGTQAIQNILTGTDNVEIVALADVFEDRLESCLRKSKALKPELADRVKVDPEHHFVGFDAYKKVIDSVDIVMLATYPAYRPLHFEAAVEAKKHVFCEKPFATDPVNLRRFMAAARKSEELKLTVKSGAQRHSQAWYLDQYARLKNGEIGEIVALNANWVGSPVLNFKNNDLFPNGKRDPRWSDMEFQTRNWYSFVWISGDQIVEQHLHNIDVCNWFMGTHPVEVIASGGAAWRPREEEYGNIYDHLHADFVYANGVHMSSHCRQYANAPNNVSERIVGTKGLIDSASQRGARNAVDPYVQEHTDMLNSILGKGPYINEAMAVAESTMTCLMGREAAYSGQKITWDMMMNSEQDLLPKTFDYKVSVPVPPLPVPGIYKFT
;
A
#
# COMPACT_ATOMS: atom_id res chain seq x y z
N MET A 1 15.57 56.36 32.88
CA MET A 1 15.21 54.99 32.42
C MET A 1 14.09 55.17 31.40
N GLU A 2 14.47 55.29 30.12
CA GLU A 2 13.52 55.50 29.02
C GLU A 2 13.12 54.14 28.45
N GLU A 3 11.83 53.84 28.48
CA GLU A 3 11.23 52.69 27.79
C GLU A 3 11.18 52.97 26.28
N ASN A 4 11.93 52.20 25.51
CA ASN A 4 11.84 52.17 24.05
C ASN A 4 10.64 51.33 23.61
N ALA A 5 9.52 51.96 23.35
CA ALA A 5 8.35 51.36 22.71
C ALA A 5 8.63 51.14 21.22
N VAL A 6 8.75 49.89 20.80
CA VAL A 6 8.87 49.50 19.39
C VAL A 6 7.52 49.69 18.69
N SER A 7 7.50 50.59 17.72
CA SER A 7 6.31 51.01 16.95
C SER A 7 5.82 49.84 16.06
N ARG A 8 4.48 49.62 16.02
CA ARG A 8 3.81 48.68 15.15
C ARG A 8 4.09 48.81 13.63
N ARG A 9 4.69 49.95 13.22
CA ARG A 9 5.08 50.17 11.82
C ARG A 9 6.40 49.52 11.41
N SER A 10 7.33 49.24 12.33
CA SER A 10 8.59 48.54 12.01
C SER A 10 8.47 47.02 11.92
N PHE A 11 7.34 46.43 12.35
CA PHE A 11 7.09 44.99 12.24
C PHE A 11 6.57 44.58 10.84
N LEU A 12 6.06 45.53 10.06
CA LEU A 12 5.48 45.27 8.73
C LEU A 12 6.47 45.45 7.56
N THR A 13 7.70 45.88 7.81
CA THR A 13 8.70 46.13 6.76
C THR A 13 9.81 45.06 6.70
N SER A 14 9.80 44.05 7.60
CA SER A 14 10.80 42.98 7.60
C SER A 14 10.30 41.63 7.06
N SER A 15 9.14 41.57 6.44
CA SER A 15 8.51 40.34 5.97
C SER A 15 8.36 40.24 4.44
N ILE A 16 9.23 40.89 3.67
CA ILE A 16 9.22 40.72 2.20
C ILE A 16 10.66 40.59 1.73
N ALA A 17 11.19 39.38 1.77
CA ALA A 17 12.27 38.89 0.89
C ALA A 17 12.42 37.38 1.02
N GLY A 18 11.35 36.68 0.74
CA GLY A 18 11.36 35.26 0.40
C GLY A 18 10.55 35.12 -0.88
N THR A 19 11.09 35.54 -2.02
CA THR A 19 10.56 35.13 -3.32
C THR A 19 10.79 33.64 -3.45
N ALA A 20 9.79 32.86 -3.04
CA ALA A 20 9.64 31.52 -3.56
C ALA A 20 9.52 31.69 -5.09
N ALA A 21 10.59 31.44 -5.81
CA ALA A 21 10.55 31.29 -7.25
C ALA A 21 9.61 30.10 -7.52
N PHE A 22 8.35 30.39 -7.83
CA PHE A 22 7.50 29.42 -8.48
C PHE A 22 8.14 29.19 -9.86
N GLU A 23 8.90 28.12 -9.97
CA GLU A 23 9.31 27.61 -11.26
C GLU A 23 8.02 27.10 -11.92
N ILE A 24 7.37 27.95 -12.71
CA ILE A 24 6.24 27.58 -13.55
C ILE A 24 6.85 26.62 -14.56
N ILE A 25 6.71 25.30 -14.32
CA ILE A 25 6.97 24.29 -15.34
C ILE A 25 6.09 24.68 -16.53
N LYS A 26 6.71 25.02 -17.65
CA LYS A 26 5.96 25.38 -18.86
C LYS A 26 4.99 24.25 -19.16
N PRO A 27 3.69 24.55 -19.41
CA PRO A 27 2.67 23.52 -19.69
C PRO A 27 3.08 22.57 -20.82
N GLU A 28 3.92 23.02 -21.73
CA GLU A 28 4.47 22.26 -22.88
C GLU A 28 5.43 21.13 -22.46
N LEU A 29 5.95 21.14 -21.22
CA LEU A 29 6.82 20.09 -20.67
C LEU A 29 6.06 19.02 -19.89
N VAL A 30 4.77 19.22 -19.63
CA VAL A 30 3.89 18.24 -19.00
C VAL A 30 3.15 17.50 -20.12
N ARG A 31 3.55 16.26 -20.42
CA ARG A 31 2.76 15.41 -21.32
C ARG A 31 1.32 15.34 -20.77
N GLY A 32 0.32 15.51 -21.64
CA GLY A 32 -1.08 15.58 -21.25
C GLY A 32 -1.63 16.99 -20.97
N ALA A 33 -0.81 18.05 -21.01
CA ALA A 33 -1.28 19.44 -20.96
C ALA A 33 -1.93 19.94 -22.27
N GLY A 34 -1.75 19.16 -23.37
CA GLY A 34 -2.42 19.33 -24.67
C GLY A 34 -3.50 18.27 -24.89
N ASN A 35 -3.80 17.98 -26.17
CA ASN A 35 -4.74 16.91 -26.55
C ASN A 35 -4.17 15.48 -26.43
N GLU A 36 -2.91 15.32 -25.99
CA GLU A 36 -2.25 14.03 -25.87
C GLU A 36 -2.57 13.40 -24.52
N LYS A 37 -3.12 12.17 -24.50
CA LYS A 37 -3.44 11.44 -23.28
C LYS A 37 -2.18 10.88 -22.63
N LEU A 38 -2.18 10.80 -21.31
CA LEU A 38 -1.13 10.13 -20.55
C LEU A 38 -1.18 8.62 -20.81
N LYS A 39 -0.01 8.01 -21.00
CA LYS A 39 0.14 6.57 -21.18
C LYS A 39 0.33 5.91 -19.84
N ALA A 40 -0.55 5.00 -19.47
CA ALA A 40 -0.43 4.18 -18.27
C ALA A 40 -0.21 2.72 -18.61
N GLY A 41 0.56 2.02 -17.80
CA GLY A 41 0.79 0.58 -17.91
C GLY A 41 0.65 -0.11 -16.57
N LEU A 42 0.11 -1.33 -16.61
CA LEU A 42 -0.13 -2.14 -15.42
C LEU A 42 0.92 -3.24 -15.30
N VAL A 43 1.48 -3.39 -14.10
CA VAL A 43 2.29 -4.52 -13.68
C VAL A 43 1.53 -5.26 -12.57
N GLY A 44 1.13 -6.51 -12.84
CA GLY A 44 0.29 -7.31 -11.97
C GLY A 44 -1.18 -7.34 -12.42
N CYS A 45 -1.52 -8.28 -13.30
CA CYS A 45 -2.81 -8.43 -13.97
C CYS A 45 -3.82 -9.30 -13.18
N GLY A 46 -3.67 -9.38 -11.87
CA GLY A 46 -4.62 -10.04 -10.97
C GLY A 46 -5.95 -9.29 -10.85
N GLY A 47 -6.80 -9.74 -9.92
CA GLY A 47 -8.12 -9.12 -9.70
C GLY A 47 -8.03 -7.63 -9.37
N ARG A 48 -7.11 -7.24 -8.47
CA ARG A 48 -6.94 -5.83 -8.07
C ARG A 48 -6.36 -4.97 -9.21
N GLY A 49 -5.34 -5.47 -9.94
CA GLY A 49 -4.79 -4.74 -11.09
C GLY A 49 -5.83 -4.53 -12.20
N THR A 50 -6.62 -5.56 -12.52
CA THR A 50 -7.73 -5.43 -13.48
C THR A 50 -8.74 -4.37 -13.04
N GLN A 51 -9.08 -4.32 -11.75
CA GLN A 51 -9.98 -3.30 -11.21
C GLN A 51 -9.33 -1.90 -11.26
N ALA A 52 -8.04 -1.77 -11.00
CA ALA A 52 -7.33 -0.50 -11.08
C ALA A 52 -7.36 0.11 -12.48
N ILE A 53 -7.31 -0.71 -13.56
CA ILE A 53 -7.55 -0.24 -14.94
C ILE A 53 -8.94 0.39 -15.05
N GLN A 54 -9.98 -0.29 -14.59
CA GLN A 54 -11.33 0.26 -14.63
C GLN A 54 -11.44 1.56 -13.84
N ASN A 55 -10.82 1.63 -12.67
CA ASN A 55 -10.89 2.78 -11.78
C ASN A 55 -10.21 4.02 -12.39
N ILE A 56 -8.99 3.88 -12.92
CA ILE A 56 -8.29 5.01 -13.54
C ILE A 56 -9.00 5.49 -14.80
N LEU A 57 -9.54 4.58 -15.62
CA LEU A 57 -10.32 4.93 -16.79
C LEU A 57 -11.66 5.61 -16.43
N THR A 58 -12.26 5.26 -15.30
CA THR A 58 -13.49 5.90 -14.79
C THR A 58 -13.20 7.28 -14.21
N GLY A 59 -12.06 7.47 -13.56
CA GLY A 59 -11.70 8.70 -12.87
C GLY A 59 -11.30 9.86 -13.79
N THR A 60 -10.94 9.60 -15.06
CA THR A 60 -10.53 10.64 -16.01
C THR A 60 -10.61 10.17 -17.46
N ASP A 61 -10.76 11.13 -18.39
CA ASP A 61 -10.67 10.88 -19.83
C ASP A 61 -9.25 11.06 -20.41
N ASN A 62 -8.31 11.55 -19.61
CA ASN A 62 -6.96 11.94 -20.05
C ASN A 62 -5.91 10.83 -19.96
N VAL A 63 -6.31 9.55 -19.87
CA VAL A 63 -5.39 8.43 -19.78
C VAL A 63 -5.76 7.31 -20.74
N GLU A 64 -4.76 6.61 -21.27
CA GLU A 64 -4.89 5.38 -22.05
C GLU A 64 -4.02 4.28 -21.43
N ILE A 65 -4.52 3.04 -21.41
CA ILE A 65 -3.74 1.87 -21.01
C ILE A 65 -3.05 1.32 -22.23
N VAL A 66 -1.71 1.31 -22.22
CA VAL A 66 -0.92 0.96 -23.41
C VAL A 66 -0.01 -0.26 -23.21
N ALA A 67 0.20 -0.72 -21.99
CA ALA A 67 1.06 -1.87 -21.71
C ALA A 67 0.54 -2.68 -20.52
N LEU A 68 0.72 -4.00 -20.56
CA LEU A 68 0.39 -4.93 -19.48
C LEU A 68 1.55 -5.88 -19.21
N ALA A 69 1.80 -6.15 -17.92
CA ALA A 69 2.75 -7.18 -17.50
C ALA A 69 2.22 -8.03 -16.36
N ASP A 70 2.51 -9.32 -16.40
CA ASP A 70 2.31 -10.25 -15.28
C ASP A 70 3.37 -11.35 -15.33
N VAL A 71 3.60 -12.00 -14.21
CA VAL A 71 4.44 -13.21 -14.18
C VAL A 71 3.73 -14.39 -14.85
N PHE A 72 2.40 -14.37 -14.99
CA PHE A 72 1.58 -15.42 -15.56
C PHE A 72 0.80 -14.91 -16.79
N GLU A 73 0.97 -15.60 -17.91
CA GLU A 73 0.28 -15.29 -19.17
C GLU A 73 -1.25 -15.36 -19.03
N ASP A 74 -1.78 -16.38 -18.37
CA ASP A 74 -3.22 -16.55 -18.12
C ASP A 74 -3.84 -15.36 -17.36
N ARG A 75 -3.09 -14.75 -16.44
CA ARG A 75 -3.50 -13.53 -15.72
C ARG A 75 -3.55 -12.32 -16.64
N LEU A 76 -2.52 -12.12 -17.43
CA LEU A 76 -2.44 -11.03 -18.40
C LEU A 76 -3.60 -11.12 -19.42
N GLU A 77 -3.81 -12.27 -20.03
CA GLU A 77 -4.90 -12.50 -21.00
C GLU A 77 -6.29 -12.26 -20.39
N SER A 78 -6.49 -12.75 -19.15
CA SER A 78 -7.75 -12.54 -18.43
C SER A 78 -7.99 -11.06 -18.14
N CYS A 79 -6.94 -10.32 -17.74
CA CYS A 79 -6.99 -8.88 -17.49
C CYS A 79 -7.36 -8.12 -18.77
N LEU A 80 -6.65 -8.38 -19.87
CA LEU A 80 -6.91 -7.74 -21.15
C LEU A 80 -8.35 -7.98 -21.64
N ARG A 81 -8.78 -9.24 -21.62
CA ARG A 81 -10.15 -9.60 -22.02
C ARG A 81 -11.20 -8.87 -21.18
N LYS A 82 -11.03 -8.79 -19.87
CA LYS A 82 -11.95 -8.08 -18.96
C LYS A 82 -11.92 -6.57 -19.20
N SER A 83 -10.76 -6.00 -19.44
CA SER A 83 -10.60 -4.56 -19.71
C SER A 83 -11.21 -4.16 -21.07
N LYS A 84 -11.10 -5.01 -22.07
CA LYS A 84 -11.78 -4.82 -23.37
C LYS A 84 -13.29 -5.03 -23.32
N ALA A 85 -13.81 -5.69 -22.29
CA ALA A 85 -15.24 -5.92 -22.07
C ALA A 85 -15.91 -4.84 -21.19
N LEU A 86 -15.19 -3.79 -20.81
CA LEU A 86 -15.74 -2.61 -20.13
C LEU A 86 -16.75 -1.89 -21.05
N LYS A 87 -17.42 -0.88 -20.51
CA LYS A 87 -18.27 0.01 -21.34
C LYS A 87 -17.44 0.59 -22.49
N PRO A 88 -18.04 0.81 -23.69
CA PRO A 88 -17.30 1.22 -24.87
C PRO A 88 -16.39 2.42 -24.64
N GLU A 89 -16.85 3.47 -23.95
CA GLU A 89 -16.11 4.68 -23.66
C GLU A 89 -14.84 4.45 -22.81
N LEU A 90 -14.80 3.36 -22.03
CA LEU A 90 -13.62 2.93 -21.26
C LEU A 90 -12.76 1.96 -22.08
N ALA A 91 -13.40 0.98 -22.73
CA ALA A 91 -12.73 -0.05 -23.53
C ALA A 91 -11.92 0.55 -24.69
N ASP A 92 -12.43 1.63 -25.30
CA ASP A 92 -11.76 2.35 -26.40
C ASP A 92 -10.43 3.00 -25.96
N ARG A 93 -10.20 3.15 -24.67
CA ARG A 93 -8.94 3.67 -24.11
C ARG A 93 -7.98 2.58 -23.63
N VAL A 94 -8.31 1.31 -23.83
CA VAL A 94 -7.41 0.18 -23.64
C VAL A 94 -6.70 -0.10 -24.97
N LYS A 95 -5.54 0.51 -25.18
CA LYS A 95 -4.75 0.51 -26.42
C LYS A 95 -3.52 -0.40 -26.29
N VAL A 96 -3.71 -1.58 -25.75
CA VAL A 96 -2.62 -2.55 -25.55
C VAL A 96 -2.51 -3.42 -26.80
N ASP A 97 -1.44 -3.21 -27.56
CA ASP A 97 -1.08 -4.00 -28.71
C ASP A 97 -0.33 -5.29 -28.30
N PRO A 98 -0.32 -6.35 -29.14
CA PRO A 98 0.33 -7.62 -28.79
C PRO A 98 1.82 -7.49 -28.38
N GLU A 99 2.54 -6.55 -28.95
CA GLU A 99 3.95 -6.25 -28.62
C GLU A 99 4.15 -5.60 -27.25
N HIS A 100 3.07 -5.14 -26.62
CA HIS A 100 3.04 -4.58 -25.25
C HIS A 100 2.44 -5.54 -24.22
N HIS A 101 2.35 -6.84 -24.56
CA HIS A 101 2.03 -7.93 -23.65
C HIS A 101 3.32 -8.53 -23.09
N PHE A 102 3.66 -8.27 -21.83
CA PHE A 102 4.93 -8.70 -21.26
C PHE A 102 4.72 -9.74 -20.18
N VAL A 103 5.34 -10.93 -20.33
CA VAL A 103 5.22 -12.04 -19.38
C VAL A 103 6.57 -12.36 -18.76
N GLY A 104 6.59 -12.60 -17.45
CA GLY A 104 7.76 -13.02 -16.69
C GLY A 104 8.16 -12.02 -15.59
N PHE A 105 9.15 -12.42 -14.79
CA PHE A 105 9.59 -11.64 -13.62
C PHE A 105 10.23 -10.29 -13.98
N ASP A 106 10.84 -10.16 -15.16
CA ASP A 106 11.46 -8.92 -15.66
C ASP A 106 10.53 -8.08 -16.55
N ALA A 107 9.30 -8.51 -16.76
CA ALA A 107 8.33 -7.87 -17.65
C ALA A 107 8.01 -6.42 -17.25
N TYR A 108 8.08 -6.10 -15.95
CA TYR A 108 7.87 -4.75 -15.43
C TYR A 108 8.79 -3.69 -16.05
N LYS A 109 10.04 -4.03 -16.42
CA LYS A 109 11.00 -3.11 -17.04
C LYS A 109 10.47 -2.58 -18.37
N LYS A 110 9.90 -3.48 -19.19
CA LYS A 110 9.33 -3.11 -20.49
C LYS A 110 8.09 -2.23 -20.37
N VAL A 111 7.26 -2.44 -19.34
CA VAL A 111 6.14 -1.53 -19.05
C VAL A 111 6.66 -0.14 -18.68
N ILE A 112 7.66 -0.07 -17.78
CA ILE A 112 8.26 1.21 -17.36
C ILE A 112 8.77 2.01 -18.55
N ASP A 113 9.43 1.34 -19.52
CA ASP A 113 9.98 2.01 -20.72
C ASP A 113 8.90 2.57 -21.66
N SER A 114 7.66 2.05 -21.56
CA SER A 114 6.59 2.33 -22.52
C SER A 114 5.60 3.41 -22.08
N VAL A 115 5.66 3.88 -20.81
CA VAL A 115 4.57 4.66 -20.19
C VAL A 115 5.03 5.93 -19.48
N ASP A 116 4.09 6.80 -19.14
CA ASP A 116 4.26 7.96 -18.27
C ASP A 116 3.90 7.62 -16.82
N ILE A 117 2.93 6.71 -16.63
CA ILE A 117 2.41 6.27 -15.33
C ILE A 117 2.55 4.75 -15.22
N VAL A 118 3.24 4.28 -14.19
CA VAL A 118 3.35 2.85 -13.84
C VAL A 118 2.34 2.52 -12.76
N MET A 119 1.48 1.54 -13.00
CA MET A 119 0.52 1.02 -12.02
C MET A 119 1.05 -0.30 -11.47
N LEU A 120 1.50 -0.32 -10.20
CA LEU A 120 2.08 -1.49 -9.55
C LEU A 120 1.02 -2.20 -8.68
N ALA A 121 0.39 -3.23 -9.23
CA ALA A 121 -0.53 -4.12 -8.53
C ALA A 121 0.04 -5.54 -8.35
N THR A 122 1.36 -5.65 -8.38
CA THR A 122 2.09 -6.89 -8.13
C THR A 122 2.01 -7.33 -6.68
N TYR A 123 2.51 -8.52 -6.39
CA TYR A 123 2.62 -9.00 -5.02
C TYR A 123 3.54 -8.11 -4.17
N PRO A 124 3.28 -7.97 -2.86
CA PRO A 124 4.06 -7.09 -1.98
C PRO A 124 5.57 -7.28 -2.06
N ALA A 125 6.04 -8.52 -2.16
CA ALA A 125 7.44 -8.87 -2.25
C ALA A 125 8.19 -8.23 -3.44
N TYR A 126 7.50 -7.99 -4.56
CA TYR A 126 8.12 -7.46 -5.78
C TYR A 126 8.08 -5.93 -5.86
N ARG A 127 7.22 -5.29 -5.08
CA ARG A 127 6.99 -3.84 -5.15
C ARG A 127 8.21 -2.97 -4.93
N PRO A 128 9.11 -3.28 -3.96
CA PRO A 128 10.32 -2.48 -3.76
C PRO A 128 11.20 -2.40 -5.02
N LEU A 129 11.40 -3.54 -5.68
CA LEU A 129 12.18 -3.63 -6.91
C LEU A 129 11.54 -2.86 -8.06
N HIS A 130 10.22 -3.02 -8.24
CA HIS A 130 9.47 -2.39 -9.32
C HIS A 130 9.34 -0.87 -9.12
N PHE A 131 9.10 -0.44 -7.86
CA PHE A 131 9.00 0.97 -7.50
C PHE A 131 10.31 1.71 -7.70
N GLU A 132 11.41 1.15 -7.21
CA GLU A 132 12.75 1.70 -7.41
C GLU A 132 13.04 1.91 -8.90
N ALA A 133 12.79 0.90 -9.73
CA ALA A 133 13.01 0.99 -11.18
C ALA A 133 12.12 2.07 -11.84
N ALA A 134 10.86 2.22 -11.41
CA ALA A 134 9.97 3.24 -11.92
C ALA A 134 10.44 4.66 -11.54
N VAL A 135 10.91 4.84 -10.30
CA VAL A 135 11.47 6.13 -9.82
C VAL A 135 12.77 6.47 -10.55
N GLU A 136 13.67 5.49 -10.77
CA GLU A 136 14.89 5.68 -11.55
C GLU A 136 14.58 6.13 -13.00
N ALA A 137 13.53 5.56 -13.59
CA ALA A 137 13.03 5.95 -14.90
C ALA A 137 12.17 7.23 -14.89
N LYS A 138 12.07 7.91 -13.73
CA LYS A 138 11.33 9.17 -13.54
C LYS A 138 9.85 9.07 -13.93
N LYS A 139 9.19 7.94 -13.60
CA LYS A 139 7.78 7.74 -13.88
C LYS A 139 6.92 8.12 -12.68
N HIS A 140 5.72 8.64 -12.93
CA HIS A 140 4.68 8.71 -11.91
C HIS A 140 4.19 7.31 -11.56
N VAL A 141 3.82 7.06 -10.30
CA VAL A 141 3.52 5.71 -9.85
C VAL A 141 2.20 5.66 -9.07
N PHE A 142 1.33 4.74 -9.47
CA PHE A 142 0.32 4.17 -8.57
C PHE A 142 0.88 2.87 -8.01
N CYS A 143 0.93 2.74 -6.68
CA CYS A 143 1.47 1.54 -6.04
C CYS A 143 0.49 0.97 -5.03
N GLU A 144 0.04 -0.28 -5.22
CA GLU A 144 -0.78 -0.98 -4.25
C GLU A 144 -0.03 -1.21 -2.93
N LYS A 145 -0.78 -1.19 -1.83
CA LYS A 145 -0.30 -1.55 -0.48
C LYS A 145 -0.25 -3.09 -0.28
N PRO A 146 0.54 -3.61 0.68
CA PRO A 146 1.68 -3.01 1.38
C PRO A 146 2.89 -2.86 0.45
N PHE A 147 3.88 -2.07 0.87
CA PHE A 147 5.00 -1.75 -0.01
C PHE A 147 6.15 -2.76 0.03
N ALA A 148 6.24 -3.59 1.03
CA ALA A 148 7.20 -4.68 1.16
C ALA A 148 6.71 -5.74 2.16
N THR A 149 7.46 -6.82 2.28
CA THR A 149 7.18 -7.95 3.20
C THR A 149 8.23 -8.12 4.30
N ASP A 150 9.32 -7.37 4.24
CA ASP A 150 10.44 -7.42 5.18
C ASP A 150 11.15 -6.07 5.32
N PRO A 151 11.94 -5.87 6.39
CA PRO A 151 12.60 -4.58 6.66
C PRO A 151 13.64 -4.18 5.62
N VAL A 152 14.44 -5.11 5.10
CA VAL A 152 15.50 -4.82 4.12
C VAL A 152 14.91 -4.22 2.85
N ASN A 153 13.90 -4.88 2.29
CA ASN A 153 13.26 -4.43 1.06
C ASN A 153 12.38 -3.20 1.28
N LEU A 154 11.82 -3.04 2.48
CA LEU A 154 11.08 -1.82 2.81
C LEU A 154 12.00 -0.59 2.91
N ARG A 155 13.21 -0.72 3.49
CA ARG A 155 14.20 0.38 3.47
C ARG A 155 14.66 0.73 2.06
N ARG A 156 14.76 -0.27 1.16
CA ARG A 156 14.99 -0.03 -0.28
C ARG A 156 13.88 0.81 -0.88
N PHE A 157 12.63 0.45 -0.58
CA PHE A 157 11.45 1.24 -1.01
C PHE A 157 11.51 2.67 -0.45
N MET A 158 11.79 2.84 0.85
CA MET A 158 11.90 4.16 1.49
C MET A 158 13.00 5.04 0.87
N ALA A 159 14.12 4.44 0.45
CA ALA A 159 15.17 5.18 -0.26
C ALA A 159 14.67 5.69 -1.62
N ALA A 160 13.97 4.85 -2.38
CA ALA A 160 13.33 5.26 -3.63
C ALA A 160 12.20 6.28 -3.40
N ALA A 161 11.46 6.19 -2.29
CA ALA A 161 10.42 7.14 -1.92
C ALA A 161 11.00 8.54 -1.73
N ARG A 162 12.11 8.70 -0.98
CA ARG A 162 12.81 9.98 -0.85
C ARG A 162 13.22 10.55 -2.21
N LYS A 163 13.80 9.70 -3.07
CA LYS A 163 14.19 10.11 -4.42
C LYS A 163 12.99 10.56 -5.26
N SER A 164 11.83 9.90 -5.12
CA SER A 164 10.62 10.30 -5.83
C SER A 164 10.12 11.69 -5.42
N GLU A 165 10.26 12.07 -4.14
CA GLU A 165 9.95 13.41 -3.64
C GLU A 165 10.90 14.47 -4.19
N GLU A 166 12.23 14.17 -4.21
CA GLU A 166 13.25 15.05 -4.79
C GLU A 166 12.98 15.33 -6.28
N LEU A 167 12.56 14.28 -7.01
CA LEU A 167 12.21 14.36 -8.43
C LEU A 167 10.81 14.93 -8.69
N LYS A 168 10.03 15.27 -7.64
CA LYS A 168 8.64 15.74 -7.74
C LYS A 168 7.72 14.80 -8.49
N LEU A 169 7.95 13.50 -8.38
CA LEU A 169 7.08 12.49 -8.97
C LEU A 169 5.82 12.35 -8.12
N THR A 170 4.67 12.31 -8.76
CA THR A 170 3.42 11.93 -8.10
C THR A 170 3.46 10.45 -7.80
N VAL A 171 3.29 10.09 -6.52
CA VAL A 171 3.14 8.72 -6.05
C VAL A 171 1.84 8.60 -5.27
N LYS A 172 0.91 7.81 -5.78
CA LYS A 172 -0.37 7.52 -5.12
C LYS A 172 -0.37 6.06 -4.67
N SER A 173 -0.74 5.86 -3.41
CA SER A 173 -0.86 4.50 -2.85
C SER A 173 -2.27 3.94 -3.03
N GLY A 174 -2.39 2.60 -3.05
CA GLY A 174 -3.67 1.90 -2.95
C GLY A 174 -4.27 1.93 -1.54
N ALA A 175 -3.90 2.90 -0.70
CA ALA A 175 -4.53 3.20 0.59
C ALA A 175 -5.74 4.10 0.36
N GLN A 176 -6.79 3.57 -0.25
CA GLN A 176 -7.95 4.32 -0.75
C GLN A 176 -8.64 5.19 0.29
N ARG A 177 -8.43 4.94 1.60
CA ARG A 177 -9.01 5.76 2.68
C ARG A 177 -8.50 7.20 2.67
N HIS A 178 -7.30 7.44 2.15
CA HIS A 178 -6.73 8.77 1.93
C HIS A 178 -7.49 9.60 0.86
N SER A 179 -8.32 8.96 0.04
CA SER A 179 -9.21 9.60 -0.94
C SER A 179 -10.70 9.42 -0.62
N GLN A 180 -11.03 8.87 0.54
CA GLN A 180 -12.41 8.63 0.96
C GLN A 180 -12.96 9.83 1.73
N ALA A 181 -14.01 10.46 1.22
CA ALA A 181 -14.59 11.70 1.74
C ALA A 181 -14.82 11.67 3.27
N TRP A 182 -15.38 10.57 3.79
CA TRP A 182 -15.61 10.45 5.22
C TRP A 182 -14.33 10.58 6.06
N TYR A 183 -13.23 9.89 5.66
CA TYR A 183 -11.97 9.98 6.39
C TYR A 183 -11.32 11.36 6.27
N LEU A 184 -11.42 12.00 5.12
CA LEU A 184 -10.95 13.37 4.91
C LEU A 184 -11.70 14.36 5.82
N ASP A 185 -13.03 14.22 5.94
CA ASP A 185 -13.85 15.04 6.85
C ASP A 185 -13.45 14.80 8.31
N GLN A 186 -13.24 13.54 8.73
CA GLN A 186 -12.81 13.24 10.09
C GLN A 186 -11.40 13.77 10.38
N TYR A 187 -10.49 13.68 9.40
CA TYR A 187 -9.15 14.24 9.54
C TYR A 187 -9.19 15.78 9.67
N ALA A 188 -10.05 16.45 8.91
CA ALA A 188 -10.27 17.89 9.04
C ALA A 188 -10.81 18.27 10.44
N ARG A 189 -11.77 17.50 10.98
CA ARG A 189 -12.27 17.69 12.36
C ARG A 189 -11.16 17.54 13.42
N LEU A 190 -10.29 16.54 13.26
CA LEU A 190 -9.12 16.38 14.13
C LEU A 190 -8.20 17.61 14.04
N LYS A 191 -7.84 18.05 12.81
CA LYS A 191 -6.97 19.22 12.59
C LYS A 191 -7.56 20.52 13.13
N ASN A 192 -8.88 20.65 13.14
CA ASN A 192 -9.60 21.78 13.74
C ASN A 192 -9.66 21.70 15.27
N GLY A 193 -9.13 20.64 15.89
CA GLY A 193 -9.11 20.47 17.35
C GLY A 193 -10.45 20.06 17.98
N GLU A 194 -11.40 19.59 17.18
CA GLU A 194 -12.76 19.23 17.65
C GLU A 194 -12.75 18.07 18.63
N ILE A 195 -11.84 17.10 18.45
CA ILE A 195 -11.69 15.98 19.38
C ILE A 195 -10.59 16.18 20.43
N GLY A 196 -9.89 17.31 20.40
CA GLY A 196 -8.74 17.58 21.27
C GLY A 196 -7.51 16.74 20.91
N GLU A 197 -6.65 16.51 21.89
CA GLU A 197 -5.45 15.68 21.75
C GLU A 197 -5.83 14.20 21.73
N ILE A 198 -5.18 13.41 20.86
CA ILE A 198 -5.38 11.95 20.81
C ILE A 198 -4.77 11.30 22.06
N VAL A 199 -5.53 10.46 22.75
CA VAL A 199 -5.12 9.76 23.98
C VAL A 199 -5.14 8.23 23.84
N ALA A 200 -5.87 7.68 22.86
CA ALA A 200 -5.86 6.24 22.56
C ALA A 200 -6.36 5.97 21.14
N LEU A 201 -5.91 4.86 20.57
CA LEU A 201 -6.28 4.39 19.23
C LEU A 201 -6.66 2.89 19.27
N ASN A 202 -7.64 2.52 18.45
CA ASN A 202 -7.93 1.11 18.17
C ASN A 202 -7.98 0.90 16.67
N ALA A 203 -7.30 -0.13 16.19
CA ALA A 203 -7.32 -0.58 14.82
C ALA A 203 -7.82 -2.03 14.77
N ASN A 204 -8.87 -2.31 13.99
CA ASN A 204 -9.47 -3.63 13.90
C ASN A 204 -9.63 -4.08 12.46
N TRP A 205 -9.06 -5.24 12.13
CA TRP A 205 -9.40 -6.01 10.93
C TRP A 205 -9.81 -7.42 11.33
N VAL A 206 -10.99 -7.53 11.87
CA VAL A 206 -11.58 -8.78 12.33
C VAL A 206 -12.53 -9.28 11.26
N GLY A 207 -12.11 -10.26 10.46
CA GLY A 207 -12.84 -10.66 9.28
C GLY A 207 -12.76 -12.16 8.97
N SER A 208 -13.37 -12.50 7.84
CA SER A 208 -13.28 -13.83 7.24
C SER A 208 -11.96 -13.99 6.49
N PRO A 209 -11.51 -15.22 6.21
CA PRO A 209 -10.33 -15.47 5.38
C PRO A 209 -10.46 -14.79 4.01
N VAL A 210 -9.38 -14.13 3.56
CA VAL A 210 -9.35 -13.42 2.28
C VAL A 210 -9.26 -14.39 1.10
N LEU A 211 -8.47 -15.47 1.26
CA LEU A 211 -8.32 -16.53 0.27
C LEU A 211 -8.83 -17.85 0.84
N ASN A 212 -9.56 -18.58 0.00
CA ASN A 212 -10.10 -19.88 0.37
C ASN A 212 -9.07 -20.97 0.06
N PHE A 213 -8.68 -21.76 1.07
CA PHE A 213 -7.81 -22.93 0.92
C PHE A 213 -8.43 -24.06 0.07
N LYS A 214 -9.73 -23.98 -0.22
CA LYS A 214 -10.44 -24.94 -1.08
C LYS A 214 -10.46 -24.50 -2.55
N ASN A 215 -9.53 -23.66 -2.97
CA ASN A 215 -9.40 -23.29 -4.37
C ASN A 215 -9.00 -24.53 -5.21
N ASN A 216 -9.91 -25.02 -6.03
CA ASN A 216 -9.69 -26.21 -6.85
C ASN A 216 -8.59 -26.03 -7.90
N ASP A 217 -8.28 -24.79 -8.31
CA ASP A 217 -7.19 -24.52 -9.25
C ASP A 217 -5.81 -24.72 -8.59
N LEU A 218 -5.71 -24.39 -7.29
CA LEU A 218 -4.49 -24.55 -6.50
C LEU A 218 -4.36 -25.94 -5.89
N PHE A 219 -5.49 -26.54 -5.51
CA PHE A 219 -5.58 -27.81 -4.80
C PHE A 219 -6.57 -28.76 -5.48
N PRO A 220 -6.28 -29.23 -6.70
CA PRO A 220 -7.12 -30.20 -7.34
C PRO A 220 -7.19 -31.47 -6.46
N ASN A 221 -8.41 -31.92 -6.13
CA ASN A 221 -8.66 -33.05 -5.21
C ASN A 221 -8.08 -32.84 -3.79
N GLY A 222 -7.96 -31.57 -3.35
CA GLY A 222 -7.50 -31.21 -1.99
C GLY A 222 -5.99 -31.33 -1.77
N LYS A 223 -5.20 -31.50 -2.84
CA LYS A 223 -3.74 -31.53 -2.78
C LYS A 223 -3.13 -30.51 -3.75
N ARG A 224 -1.95 -30.01 -3.43
CA ARG A 224 -1.17 -29.16 -4.33
C ARG A 224 -1.01 -29.83 -5.70
N ASP A 225 -1.20 -29.09 -6.78
CA ASP A 225 -0.95 -29.60 -8.13
C ASP A 225 0.56 -29.86 -8.31
N PRO A 226 0.97 -31.11 -8.59
CA PRO A 226 2.37 -31.49 -8.70
C PRO A 226 3.05 -30.92 -9.96
N ARG A 227 2.30 -30.32 -10.90
CA ARG A 227 2.86 -29.70 -12.10
C ARG A 227 3.53 -28.36 -11.80
N TRP A 228 3.17 -27.71 -10.70
CA TRP A 228 3.72 -26.42 -10.34
C TRP A 228 4.96 -26.55 -9.47
N SER A 229 6.02 -25.82 -9.85
CA SER A 229 7.20 -25.61 -9.01
C SER A 229 6.83 -24.90 -7.71
N ASP A 230 7.75 -24.83 -6.75
CA ASP A 230 7.51 -24.09 -5.51
C ASP A 230 7.26 -22.62 -5.78
N MET A 231 8.08 -21.99 -6.62
CA MET A 231 7.94 -20.59 -6.99
C MET A 231 6.58 -20.32 -7.63
N GLU A 232 6.15 -21.14 -8.58
CA GLU A 232 4.87 -20.95 -9.26
C GLU A 232 3.70 -21.14 -8.31
N PHE A 233 3.71 -22.23 -7.53
CA PHE A 233 2.65 -22.53 -6.57
C PHE A 233 2.53 -21.44 -5.51
N GLN A 234 3.64 -21.03 -4.88
CA GLN A 234 3.62 -20.02 -3.83
C GLN A 234 3.23 -18.65 -4.39
N THR A 235 3.65 -18.31 -5.61
CA THR A 235 3.23 -17.05 -6.25
C THR A 235 1.74 -17.06 -6.59
N ARG A 236 1.17 -18.18 -7.04
CA ARG A 236 -0.28 -18.31 -7.30
C ARG A 236 -1.10 -18.34 -6.00
N ASN A 237 -0.56 -18.95 -4.92
CA ASN A 237 -1.13 -19.01 -3.56
C ASN A 237 -0.51 -17.94 -2.62
N TRP A 238 -0.11 -16.81 -3.17
CA TRP A 238 0.76 -15.80 -2.58
C TRP A 238 0.36 -15.35 -1.17
N TYR A 239 -0.93 -15.23 -0.90
CA TYR A 239 -1.43 -14.73 0.38
C TYR A 239 -1.02 -15.62 1.57
N SER A 240 -0.81 -16.89 1.32
CA SER A 240 -0.52 -17.90 2.35
C SER A 240 0.94 -17.90 2.82
N PHE A 241 1.86 -17.30 2.10
CA PHE A 241 3.30 -17.35 2.39
C PHE A 241 3.83 -15.99 2.82
N VAL A 242 4.52 -15.98 3.98
CA VAL A 242 4.99 -14.75 4.61
C VAL A 242 5.96 -13.94 3.73
N TRP A 243 6.83 -14.63 2.97
CA TRP A 243 7.82 -13.97 2.13
C TRP A 243 7.20 -13.08 1.03
N ILE A 244 6.00 -13.42 0.56
CA ILE A 244 5.36 -12.74 -0.58
C ILE A 244 4.17 -11.87 -0.16
N SER A 245 3.47 -12.22 0.95
CA SER A 245 2.33 -11.46 1.48
C SER A 245 2.68 -10.54 2.66
N GLY A 246 3.67 -10.92 3.46
CA GLY A 246 4.01 -10.25 4.71
C GLY A 246 3.16 -10.66 5.92
N ASP A 247 2.21 -11.60 5.77
CA ASP A 247 1.15 -11.94 6.72
C ASP A 247 -0.06 -10.99 6.66
N GLN A 248 -1.20 -11.41 7.23
CA GLN A 248 -2.47 -10.68 7.23
C GLN A 248 -2.38 -9.28 7.89
N ILE A 249 -1.56 -9.13 8.92
CA ILE A 249 -1.36 -7.83 9.58
C ILE A 249 -0.75 -6.81 8.61
N VAL A 250 0.15 -7.27 7.73
CA VAL A 250 0.82 -6.43 6.73
C VAL A 250 -0.08 -6.24 5.52
N GLU A 251 -0.72 -7.31 5.03
CA GLU A 251 -1.47 -7.25 3.77
C GLU A 251 -2.85 -6.61 3.94
N GLN A 252 -3.62 -6.97 4.97
CA GLN A 252 -4.99 -6.47 5.15
C GLN A 252 -5.10 -5.41 6.25
N HIS A 253 -4.55 -5.68 7.42
CA HIS A 253 -4.76 -4.81 8.57
C HIS A 253 -4.00 -3.48 8.46
N LEU A 254 -3.04 -3.39 7.54
CA LEU A 254 -2.37 -2.14 7.18
C LEU A 254 -3.38 -1.00 6.97
N HIS A 255 -4.51 -1.24 6.32
CA HIS A 255 -5.51 -0.20 6.09
C HIS A 255 -5.96 0.52 7.37
N ASN A 256 -6.09 -0.20 8.49
CA ASN A 256 -6.53 0.37 9.76
C ASN A 256 -5.37 1.01 10.53
N ILE A 257 -4.20 0.36 10.50
CA ILE A 257 -2.97 0.88 11.13
C ILE A 257 -2.54 2.18 10.42
N ASP A 258 -2.63 2.23 9.10
CA ASP A 258 -2.32 3.39 8.29
C ASP A 258 -3.20 4.61 8.63
N VAL A 259 -4.51 4.42 8.79
CA VAL A 259 -5.40 5.49 9.26
C VAL A 259 -4.98 5.99 10.65
N CYS A 260 -4.63 5.10 11.57
CA CYS A 260 -4.17 5.51 12.89
C CYS A 260 -2.87 6.32 12.83
N ASN A 261 -1.88 5.87 12.04
CA ASN A 261 -0.63 6.60 11.83
C ASN A 261 -0.87 7.96 11.15
N TRP A 262 -1.72 8.00 10.12
CA TRP A 262 -2.09 9.23 9.42
C TRP A 262 -2.71 10.26 10.37
N PHE A 263 -3.67 9.84 11.22
CA PHE A 263 -4.34 10.72 12.18
C PHE A 263 -3.39 11.15 13.31
N MET A 264 -2.46 10.29 13.74
CA MET A 264 -1.39 10.66 14.68
C MET A 264 -0.35 11.60 14.05
N GLY A 265 -0.18 11.55 12.72
CA GLY A 265 0.87 12.29 12.00
C GLY A 265 2.27 11.73 12.23
N THR A 266 2.38 10.49 12.71
CA THR A 266 3.64 9.79 13.00
C THR A 266 3.42 8.28 13.13
N HIS A 267 4.49 7.51 13.31
CA HIS A 267 4.48 6.07 13.55
C HIS A 267 4.79 5.71 15.01
N PRO A 268 4.44 4.49 15.49
CA PRO A 268 4.85 3.99 16.79
C PRO A 268 6.36 3.77 16.89
N VAL A 269 6.89 3.84 18.11
CA VAL A 269 8.32 3.63 18.38
C VAL A 269 8.62 2.23 18.92
N GLU A 270 7.62 1.55 19.52
CA GLU A 270 7.77 0.17 20.01
C GLU A 270 6.43 -0.58 19.98
N VAL A 271 6.51 -1.90 20.06
CA VAL A 271 5.35 -2.80 20.09
C VAL A 271 5.64 -4.07 20.86
N ILE A 272 4.63 -4.57 21.56
CA ILE A 272 4.52 -5.96 22.02
C ILE A 272 3.31 -6.60 21.35
N ALA A 273 3.40 -7.89 21.02
CA ALA A 273 2.31 -8.56 20.34
C ALA A 273 2.23 -10.05 20.68
N SER A 274 1.06 -10.61 20.42
CA SER A 274 0.82 -12.06 20.47
C SER A 274 -0.02 -12.47 19.27
N GLY A 275 0.10 -13.74 18.88
CA GLY A 275 -0.64 -14.26 17.74
C GLY A 275 -0.39 -15.74 17.52
N GLY A 276 -0.92 -16.26 16.44
CA GLY A 276 -0.75 -17.67 16.09
C GLY A 276 -1.62 -18.06 14.92
N ALA A 277 -1.64 -19.36 14.64
CA ALA A 277 -2.57 -19.96 13.73
C ALA A 277 -3.40 -21.02 14.48
N ALA A 278 -4.66 -20.72 14.70
CA ALA A 278 -5.62 -21.61 15.35
C ALA A 278 -6.57 -22.27 14.37
N TRP A 279 -6.95 -21.55 13.31
CA TRP A 279 -7.92 -21.98 12.32
C TRP A 279 -7.29 -22.50 11.03
N ARG A 280 -6.12 -21.98 10.63
CA ARG A 280 -5.41 -22.39 9.40
C ARG A 280 -4.88 -23.83 9.53
N PRO A 281 -4.95 -24.64 8.45
CA PRO A 281 -4.23 -25.91 8.39
C PRO A 281 -2.71 -25.70 8.59
N ARG A 282 -2.01 -26.74 9.03
CA ARG A 282 -0.59 -26.67 9.41
C ARG A 282 0.35 -27.27 8.37
N GLU A 283 -0.18 -27.95 7.38
CA GLU A 283 0.58 -28.52 6.29
C GLU A 283 1.25 -27.42 5.47
N GLU A 284 2.46 -27.67 5.00
CA GLU A 284 3.33 -26.71 4.31
C GLU A 284 2.65 -26.01 3.12
N GLU A 285 1.83 -26.74 2.38
CA GLU A 285 1.08 -26.25 1.22
C GLU A 285 0.06 -25.15 1.55
N TYR A 286 -0.34 -25.03 2.82
CA TYR A 286 -1.24 -23.96 3.28
C TYR A 286 -0.50 -22.72 3.79
N GLY A 287 0.84 -22.76 3.73
CA GLY A 287 1.71 -21.63 4.04
C GLY A 287 1.99 -21.43 5.53
N ASN A 288 2.61 -20.31 5.84
CA ASN A 288 3.22 -20.08 7.15
C ASN A 288 2.86 -18.71 7.76
N ILE A 289 1.69 -18.16 7.42
CA ILE A 289 1.17 -16.94 8.06
C ILE A 289 0.30 -17.28 9.28
N TYR A 290 0.18 -16.33 10.19
CA TYR A 290 -0.76 -16.41 11.30
C TYR A 290 -2.20 -16.14 10.83
N ASP A 291 -3.19 -16.57 11.59
CA ASP A 291 -4.60 -16.26 11.35
C ASP A 291 -5.19 -15.26 12.35
N HIS A 292 -4.44 -14.92 13.40
CA HIS A 292 -4.79 -13.87 14.35
C HIS A 292 -3.55 -13.24 14.96
N LEU A 293 -3.60 -11.92 15.18
CA LEU A 293 -2.61 -11.15 15.91
C LEU A 293 -3.32 -10.07 16.73
N HIS A 294 -2.77 -9.83 17.91
CA HIS A 294 -3.08 -8.68 18.74
C HIS A 294 -1.77 -7.98 19.11
N ALA A 295 -1.69 -6.67 18.88
CA ALA A 295 -0.51 -5.87 19.13
C ALA A 295 -0.87 -4.59 19.89
N ASP A 296 -0.03 -4.22 20.83
CA ASP A 296 -0.07 -2.94 21.54
C ASP A 296 1.13 -2.11 21.09
N PHE A 297 0.87 -1.13 20.23
CA PHE A 297 1.86 -0.20 19.72
C PHE A 297 1.91 1.06 20.58
N VAL A 298 3.12 1.55 20.85
CA VAL A 298 3.34 2.76 21.64
C VAL A 298 3.97 3.85 20.79
N TYR A 299 3.34 5.02 20.72
CA TYR A 299 3.90 6.20 20.07
C TYR A 299 4.85 6.97 20.98
N ALA A 300 5.73 7.80 20.41
CA ALA A 300 6.73 8.54 21.16
C ALA A 300 6.16 9.45 22.29
N ASN A 301 4.92 9.89 22.15
CA ASN A 301 4.20 10.67 23.16
C ASN A 301 3.48 9.83 24.22
N GLY A 302 3.67 8.51 24.23
CA GLY A 302 3.05 7.58 25.18
C GLY A 302 1.61 7.17 24.83
N VAL A 303 1.07 7.58 23.69
CA VAL A 303 -0.25 7.12 23.22
C VAL A 303 -0.13 5.67 22.75
N HIS A 304 -1.11 4.85 23.13
CA HIS A 304 -1.20 3.45 22.72
C HIS A 304 -2.18 3.26 21.56
N MET A 305 -1.82 2.38 20.62
CA MET A 305 -2.73 1.83 19.62
C MET A 305 -2.91 0.34 19.86
N SER A 306 -4.10 -0.04 20.33
CA SER A 306 -4.52 -1.44 20.36
C SER A 306 -4.92 -1.90 18.97
N SER A 307 -4.22 -2.88 18.45
CA SER A 307 -4.37 -3.40 17.10
C SER A 307 -4.81 -4.86 17.17
N HIS A 308 -5.92 -5.20 16.50
CA HIS A 308 -6.46 -6.55 16.49
C HIS A 308 -6.86 -6.99 15.07
N CYS A 309 -6.25 -8.06 14.60
CA CYS A 309 -6.65 -8.67 13.35
C CYS A 309 -6.81 -10.18 13.47
N ARG A 310 -7.79 -10.74 12.74
CA ARG A 310 -7.99 -12.18 12.59
C ARG A 310 -8.77 -12.51 11.32
N GLN A 311 -8.61 -13.75 10.88
CA GLN A 311 -9.26 -14.29 9.69
C GLN A 311 -9.87 -15.66 9.99
N TYR A 312 -11.03 -15.68 10.67
CA TYR A 312 -11.80 -16.90 10.97
C TYR A 312 -13.07 -16.97 10.13
N ALA A 313 -13.35 -18.15 9.59
CA ALA A 313 -14.64 -18.40 8.98
C ALA A 313 -15.76 -18.49 10.04
N ASN A 314 -16.97 -18.09 9.66
CA ASN A 314 -18.19 -18.20 10.48
C ASN A 314 -18.11 -17.49 11.85
N ALA A 315 -17.39 -16.38 11.91
CA ALA A 315 -17.24 -15.57 13.10
C ALA A 315 -17.63 -14.09 12.81
N PRO A 316 -18.05 -13.31 13.82
CA PRO A 316 -18.43 -11.91 13.62
C PRO A 316 -17.28 -11.08 13.02
N ASN A 317 -17.61 -10.13 12.17
CA ASN A 317 -16.66 -9.22 11.53
C ASN A 317 -16.66 -7.85 12.22
N ASN A 318 -15.49 -7.23 12.32
CA ASN A 318 -15.31 -5.85 12.74
C ASN A 318 -14.09 -5.26 11.99
N VAL A 319 -14.36 -4.40 11.01
CA VAL A 319 -13.31 -3.62 10.33
C VAL A 319 -13.56 -2.16 10.66
N SER A 320 -12.74 -1.60 11.53
CA SER A 320 -12.96 -0.25 12.06
C SER A 320 -11.70 0.34 12.68
N GLU A 321 -11.66 1.66 12.77
CA GLU A 321 -10.74 2.43 13.60
C GLU A 321 -11.52 3.26 14.61
N ARG A 322 -10.92 3.43 15.79
CA ARG A 322 -11.42 4.31 16.82
C ARG A 322 -10.29 5.19 17.31
N ILE A 323 -10.48 6.50 17.21
CA ILE A 323 -9.51 7.52 17.61
C ILE A 323 -10.15 8.31 18.74
N VAL A 324 -9.61 8.16 19.95
CA VAL A 324 -10.12 8.78 21.16
C VAL A 324 -9.30 10.01 21.47
N GLY A 325 -9.97 11.15 21.52
CA GLY A 325 -9.38 12.42 21.92
C GLY A 325 -9.89 12.89 23.28
N THR A 326 -9.23 13.92 23.83
CA THR A 326 -9.60 14.52 25.13
C THR A 326 -10.97 15.22 25.12
N LYS A 327 -11.52 15.55 23.94
CA LYS A 327 -12.79 16.27 23.80
C LYS A 327 -13.81 15.54 22.94
N GLY A 328 -13.43 14.41 22.32
CA GLY A 328 -14.32 13.70 21.41
C GLY A 328 -13.76 12.41 20.87
N LEU A 329 -14.48 11.84 19.94
CA LEU A 329 -14.24 10.51 19.38
C LEU A 329 -14.48 10.53 17.88
N ILE A 330 -13.63 9.83 17.13
CA ILE A 330 -13.86 9.41 15.75
C ILE A 330 -13.96 7.89 15.76
N ASP A 331 -15.06 7.35 15.22
CA ASP A 331 -15.31 5.91 15.15
C ASP A 331 -15.82 5.56 13.75
N SER A 332 -15.01 4.83 12.98
CA SER A 332 -15.36 4.46 11.61
C SER A 332 -16.48 3.42 11.53
N ALA A 333 -16.81 2.74 12.64
CA ALA A 333 -18.00 1.89 12.70
C ALA A 333 -19.31 2.69 12.53
N SER A 334 -19.31 3.99 12.85
CA SER A 334 -20.43 4.90 12.63
C SER A 334 -20.67 5.26 11.16
N GLN A 335 -19.69 4.99 10.29
CA GLN A 335 -19.78 5.22 8.83
C GLN A 335 -20.75 4.24 8.14
N ARG A 336 -21.24 3.20 8.83
CA ARG A 336 -22.13 2.20 8.26
C ARG A 336 -23.38 2.87 7.67
N GLY A 337 -23.54 2.77 6.33
CA GLY A 337 -24.65 3.38 5.59
C GLY A 337 -24.36 4.77 4.99
N ALA A 338 -23.22 5.40 5.29
CA ALA A 338 -22.79 6.59 4.56
C ALA A 338 -22.40 6.18 3.13
N ARG A 339 -23.07 6.76 2.13
CA ARG A 339 -22.72 6.57 0.73
C ARG A 339 -21.65 7.59 0.37
N ASN A 340 -20.48 7.13 -0.10
CA ASN A 340 -19.55 8.01 -0.76
C ASN A 340 -20.19 8.52 -2.05
N ALA A 341 -20.06 9.80 -2.33
CA ALA A 341 -20.53 10.39 -3.59
C ALA A 341 -19.76 9.81 -4.78
N VAL A 342 -18.48 9.49 -4.57
CA VAL A 342 -17.57 8.84 -5.53
C VAL A 342 -16.95 7.62 -4.86
N ASP A 343 -16.74 6.54 -5.61
CA ASP A 343 -16.00 5.37 -5.15
C ASP A 343 -14.56 5.78 -4.78
N PRO A 344 -14.09 5.53 -3.55
CA PRO A 344 -12.74 5.87 -3.13
C PRO A 344 -11.63 5.30 -4.03
N TYR A 345 -11.84 4.14 -4.60
CA TYR A 345 -10.91 3.52 -5.56
C TYR A 345 -10.87 4.25 -6.91
N VAL A 346 -11.92 4.93 -7.31
CA VAL A 346 -11.92 5.84 -8.47
C VAL A 346 -11.29 7.17 -8.08
N GLN A 347 -11.62 7.67 -6.88
CA GLN A 347 -11.15 8.96 -6.40
C GLN A 347 -9.62 8.98 -6.23
N GLU A 348 -8.99 7.92 -5.72
CA GLU A 348 -7.52 7.85 -5.58
C GLU A 348 -6.79 8.04 -6.92
N HIS A 349 -7.33 7.49 -8.00
CA HIS A 349 -6.77 7.70 -9.35
C HIS A 349 -7.06 9.10 -9.89
N THR A 350 -8.24 9.65 -9.62
CA THR A 350 -8.59 11.03 -9.97
C THR A 350 -7.65 12.03 -9.28
N ASP A 351 -7.39 11.84 -7.98
CA ASP A 351 -6.46 12.67 -7.21
C ASP A 351 -5.04 12.60 -7.77
N MET A 352 -4.56 11.39 -8.09
CA MET A 352 -3.26 11.17 -8.72
C MET A 352 -3.13 11.94 -10.04
N LEU A 353 -4.11 11.81 -10.91
CA LEU A 353 -4.08 12.46 -12.23
C LEU A 353 -4.20 13.99 -12.13
N ASN A 354 -5.00 14.49 -11.19
CA ASN A 354 -5.04 15.93 -10.90
C ASN A 354 -3.69 16.45 -10.39
N SER A 355 -2.99 15.67 -9.55
CA SER A 355 -1.64 16.01 -9.10
C SER A 355 -0.64 16.05 -10.27
N ILE A 356 -0.65 15.04 -11.15
CA ILE A 356 0.23 14.98 -12.33
C ILE A 356 -0.03 16.14 -13.29
N LEU A 357 -1.29 16.51 -13.51
CA LEU A 357 -1.70 17.56 -14.45
C LEU A 357 -1.64 18.98 -13.84
N GLY A 358 -1.22 19.13 -12.59
CA GLY A 358 -1.21 20.42 -11.89
C GLY A 358 -2.61 21.01 -11.63
N LYS A 359 -3.65 20.18 -11.66
CA LYS A 359 -5.06 20.55 -11.40
C LYS A 359 -5.46 20.36 -9.93
N GLY A 360 -4.57 19.83 -9.12
CA GLY A 360 -4.75 19.57 -7.69
C GLY A 360 -3.43 19.70 -6.93
N PRO A 361 -3.44 19.43 -5.61
CA PRO A 361 -2.21 19.47 -4.82
C PRO A 361 -1.23 18.39 -5.28
N TYR A 362 0.06 18.65 -5.09
CA TYR A 362 1.09 17.62 -5.26
C TYR A 362 0.88 16.49 -4.26
N ILE A 363 0.92 15.25 -4.75
CA ILE A 363 0.71 14.03 -3.96
C ILE A 363 1.94 13.15 -4.06
N ASN A 364 2.51 12.79 -2.91
CA ASN A 364 3.47 11.71 -2.77
C ASN A 364 3.23 11.00 -1.42
N GLU A 365 2.60 9.85 -1.46
CA GLU A 365 2.24 9.06 -0.27
C GLU A 365 3.25 7.95 0.03
N ALA A 366 4.35 7.89 -0.75
CA ALA A 366 5.29 6.76 -0.70
C ALA A 366 5.88 6.56 0.70
N MET A 367 6.36 7.64 1.34
CA MET A 367 6.98 7.53 2.67
C MET A 367 5.95 7.21 3.76
N ALA A 368 4.81 7.91 3.78
CA ALA A 368 3.80 7.72 4.83
C ALA A 368 3.26 6.29 4.88
N VAL A 369 2.95 5.68 3.71
CA VAL A 369 2.48 4.30 3.64
C VAL A 369 3.62 3.28 3.84
N ALA A 370 4.87 3.64 3.53
CA ALA A 370 6.04 2.82 3.90
C ALA A 370 6.21 2.76 5.44
N GLU A 371 6.05 3.88 6.15
CA GLU A 371 6.05 3.90 7.62
C GLU A 371 4.92 3.06 8.21
N SER A 372 3.73 3.12 7.63
CA SER A 372 2.61 2.26 8.02
C SER A 372 2.89 0.78 7.73
N THR A 373 3.56 0.47 6.61
CA THR A 373 4.03 -0.89 6.30
C THR A 373 5.04 -1.37 7.34
N MET A 374 6.02 -0.52 7.73
CA MET A 374 6.99 -0.86 8.77
C MET A 374 6.31 -1.10 10.13
N THR A 375 5.32 -0.30 10.49
CA THR A 375 4.51 -0.51 11.69
C THR A 375 3.87 -1.90 11.71
N CYS A 376 3.30 -2.34 10.58
CA CYS A 376 2.73 -3.68 10.46
C CYS A 376 3.79 -4.79 10.59
N LEU A 377 4.97 -4.59 9.98
CA LEU A 377 6.10 -5.52 10.11
C LEU A 377 6.57 -5.62 11.57
N MET A 378 6.66 -4.49 12.30
CA MET A 378 6.95 -4.50 13.74
C MET A 378 5.98 -5.40 14.52
N GLY A 379 4.69 -5.25 14.28
CA GLY A 379 3.65 -6.05 14.93
C GLY A 379 3.77 -7.55 14.62
N ARG A 380 4.08 -7.88 13.36
CA ARG A 380 4.36 -9.26 12.94
C ARG A 380 5.56 -9.84 13.69
N GLU A 381 6.68 -9.15 13.66
CA GLU A 381 7.93 -9.64 14.26
C GLU A 381 7.81 -9.76 15.79
N ALA A 382 7.10 -8.86 16.45
CA ALA A 382 6.78 -8.97 17.87
C ALA A 382 5.95 -10.22 18.18
N ALA A 383 4.91 -10.50 17.38
CA ALA A 383 4.07 -11.68 17.56
C ALA A 383 4.84 -12.98 17.26
N TYR A 384 5.71 -12.98 16.23
CA TYR A 384 6.48 -14.16 15.81
C TYR A 384 7.58 -14.51 16.81
N SER A 385 8.29 -13.51 17.33
CA SER A 385 9.41 -13.70 18.26
C SER A 385 8.98 -13.78 19.73
N GLY A 386 7.86 -13.18 20.09
CA GLY A 386 7.45 -12.95 21.48
C GLY A 386 8.27 -11.85 22.17
N GLN A 387 9.02 -11.06 21.42
CA GLN A 387 9.87 -9.98 21.96
C GLN A 387 9.19 -8.62 21.78
N LYS A 388 9.59 -7.64 22.58
CA LYS A 388 9.35 -6.24 22.28
C LYS A 388 10.19 -5.84 21.08
N ILE A 389 9.57 -5.30 20.03
CA ILE A 389 10.24 -4.80 18.84
C ILE A 389 10.15 -3.28 18.80
N THR A 390 11.28 -2.63 18.52
CA THR A 390 11.34 -1.18 18.38
C THR A 390 11.50 -0.79 16.90
N TRP A 391 11.16 0.47 16.59
CA TRP A 391 11.39 1.04 15.26
C TRP A 391 12.86 0.94 14.86
N ASP A 392 13.79 1.27 15.77
CA ASP A 392 15.22 1.19 15.51
C ASP A 392 15.69 -0.23 15.21
N MET A 393 15.14 -1.24 15.89
CA MET A 393 15.42 -2.65 15.57
C MET A 393 15.02 -2.97 14.14
N MET A 394 13.83 -2.53 13.70
CA MET A 394 13.38 -2.75 12.31
C MET A 394 14.25 -1.99 11.30
N MET A 395 14.64 -0.76 11.62
CA MET A 395 15.50 0.04 10.73
C MET A 395 16.93 -0.50 10.61
N ASN A 396 17.38 -1.33 11.55
CA ASN A 396 18.70 -1.96 11.52
C ASN A 396 18.65 -3.47 11.22
N SER A 397 17.48 -4.07 11.08
CA SER A 397 17.30 -5.49 10.80
C SER A 397 17.92 -5.91 9.46
N GLU A 398 18.55 -7.07 9.43
CA GLU A 398 19.08 -7.70 8.20
C GLU A 398 18.10 -8.73 7.60
N GLN A 399 16.87 -8.81 8.13
CA GLN A 399 15.88 -9.74 7.63
C GLN A 399 15.49 -9.43 6.19
N ASP A 400 15.82 -10.35 5.29
CA ASP A 400 15.44 -10.37 3.88
C ASP A 400 14.71 -11.69 3.60
N LEU A 401 13.44 -11.59 3.29
CA LEU A 401 12.59 -12.76 3.04
C LEU A 401 12.53 -13.16 1.57
N LEU A 402 13.12 -12.35 0.67
CA LEU A 402 13.02 -12.64 -0.76
C LEU A 402 13.88 -13.84 -1.18
N PRO A 403 13.39 -14.66 -2.12
CA PRO A 403 14.23 -15.61 -2.82
C PRO A 403 15.39 -14.89 -3.52
N LYS A 404 16.58 -15.48 -3.50
CA LYS A 404 17.77 -14.90 -4.15
C LYS A 404 17.60 -14.70 -5.66
N THR A 405 16.73 -15.47 -6.28
CA THR A 405 16.46 -15.44 -7.72
C THR A 405 14.98 -15.66 -7.96
N PHE A 406 14.39 -14.87 -8.84
CA PHE A 406 13.02 -15.05 -9.31
C PHE A 406 13.05 -15.83 -10.63
N ASP A 407 12.83 -17.12 -10.55
CA ASP A 407 12.73 -18.05 -11.68
C ASP A 407 11.70 -19.14 -11.35
N TYR A 408 10.89 -19.53 -12.31
CA TYR A 408 9.84 -20.54 -12.11
C TYR A 408 10.38 -21.90 -11.64
N LYS A 409 11.66 -22.20 -11.89
CA LYS A 409 12.29 -23.48 -11.52
C LYS A 409 12.97 -23.46 -10.14
N VAL A 410 13.00 -22.29 -9.48
CA VAL A 410 13.61 -22.18 -8.16
C VAL A 410 12.76 -22.87 -7.11
N SER A 411 13.40 -23.70 -6.29
CA SER A 411 12.78 -24.20 -5.06
C SER A 411 12.75 -23.11 -4.01
N VAL A 412 11.58 -22.89 -3.42
CA VAL A 412 11.34 -21.92 -2.36
C VAL A 412 10.84 -22.70 -1.14
N PRO A 413 11.76 -23.10 -0.24
CA PRO A 413 11.36 -23.83 0.97
C PRO A 413 10.44 -22.96 1.82
N VAL A 414 9.41 -23.58 2.39
CA VAL A 414 8.50 -22.91 3.32
C VAL A 414 9.08 -23.03 4.73
N PRO A 415 9.49 -21.91 5.38
CA PRO A 415 9.88 -21.97 6.78
C PRO A 415 8.72 -22.46 7.65
N PRO A 416 8.99 -23.16 8.76
CA PRO A 416 7.95 -23.56 9.68
C PRO A 416 7.22 -22.34 10.22
N LEU A 417 5.96 -22.56 10.63
CA LEU A 417 5.18 -21.51 11.29
C LEU A 417 5.95 -20.98 12.51
N PRO A 418 6.15 -19.66 12.64
CA PRO A 418 6.90 -19.08 13.74
C PRO A 418 6.33 -19.50 15.12
N VAL A 419 7.22 -19.75 16.08
CA VAL A 419 6.85 -20.06 17.45
C VAL A 419 7.53 -19.06 18.37
N PRO A 420 6.76 -18.27 19.16
CA PRO A 420 7.31 -17.28 20.08
C PRO A 420 8.35 -17.90 21.04
N GLY A 421 9.48 -17.22 21.23
CA GLY A 421 10.62 -17.69 22.01
C GLY A 421 11.57 -18.64 21.26
N ILE A 422 11.16 -19.24 20.16
CA ILE A 422 11.99 -20.08 19.27
C ILE A 422 12.41 -19.31 18.03
N TYR A 423 11.45 -18.66 17.37
CA TYR A 423 11.72 -17.78 16.21
C TYR A 423 12.66 -16.63 16.62
N LYS A 424 13.66 -16.35 15.77
CA LYS A 424 14.63 -15.27 16.00
C LYS A 424 14.39 -14.17 14.99
N PHE A 425 14.09 -12.98 15.48
CA PHE A 425 14.15 -11.76 14.72
C PHE A 425 15.63 -11.34 14.55
N THR A 426 16.07 -10.99 13.34
CA THR A 426 17.47 -10.66 13.00
C THR A 426 17.57 -9.29 12.34
#